data_c40ec2214537d580f194389560344aae
#
_entry.id   c40ec2214537d580f194389560344aae
#
_cell.length_a   1.000
_cell.length_b   1.000
_cell.length_c   1.000
_cell.angle_alpha   90.00
_cell.angle_beta   90.00
_cell.angle_gamma   90.00
#
_symmetry.space_group_name_H-M   'P 1'
#
loop_
_entity.id
_entity.type
_entity.pdbx_description
1 polymer ?
#
loop_
_entity_poly.entity_id
_entity_poly.type
_entity_poly.pdbx_seq_one_letter_code
_entity_poly.pdbx_strand_id
1 'polypeptide(L)'
;MISSPLILHFPSSMQMTDDQFFQFCQENRDLRIERNQFGEISIMSPAGSETGNREGNIFGQLWVWSEKDGTGITFSPSTGFTLSTGAERSPDAAWIKLERWNQLTPKQQKKFAPICPDFVIKLRSDSDNL
;
A
#
# COMPACT_ATOMS: atom_id res chain seq x y z
N MET A 1 14.77 18.27 -5.74
CA MET A 1 13.86 17.34 -5.06
C MET A 1 13.92 16.00 -5.75
N ILE A 2 14.08 14.93 -4.99
CA ILE A 2 14.09 13.58 -5.54
C ILE A 2 12.65 13.18 -5.85
N SER A 3 12.34 12.94 -7.13
CA SER A 3 11.03 12.50 -7.58
C SER A 3 10.92 10.95 -7.65
N SER A 4 12.07 10.26 -7.64
CA SER A 4 12.14 8.79 -7.66
C SER A 4 12.22 8.24 -6.24
N PRO A 5 11.71 7.02 -6.00
CA PRO A 5 11.86 6.40 -4.69
C PRO A 5 13.32 6.13 -4.37
N LEU A 6 13.66 6.24 -3.10
CA LEU A 6 14.94 5.77 -2.58
C LEU A 6 14.84 4.27 -2.37
N ILE A 7 15.77 3.49 -2.94
CA ILE A 7 15.76 2.04 -2.84
C ILE A 7 16.91 1.59 -1.96
N LEU A 8 16.59 0.79 -0.94
CA LEU A 8 17.56 0.22 -0.03
C LEU A 8 17.66 -1.29 -0.24
N HIS A 9 18.88 -1.80 -0.32
CA HIS A 9 19.16 -3.22 -0.48
C HIS A 9 19.72 -3.76 0.84
N PHE A 10 19.10 -4.78 1.38
CA PHE A 10 19.54 -5.40 2.62
C PHE A 10 20.18 -6.75 2.31
N PRO A 11 21.36 -7.06 2.93
CA PRO A 11 21.92 -8.40 2.83
C PRO A 11 20.97 -9.43 3.44
N SER A 12 21.08 -10.68 3.01
CA SER A 12 20.19 -11.74 3.47
C SER A 12 20.18 -11.91 4.99
N SER A 13 21.30 -11.63 5.64
CA SER A 13 21.42 -11.69 7.11
C SER A 13 20.65 -10.60 7.84
N MET A 14 20.20 -9.55 7.12
CA MET A 14 19.50 -8.40 7.69
C MET A 14 18.06 -8.25 7.17
N GLN A 15 17.56 -9.26 6.49
CA GLN A 15 16.17 -9.25 6.02
C GLN A 15 15.21 -9.26 7.19
N MET A 16 14.17 -8.43 7.09
CA MET A 16 13.13 -8.34 8.12
C MET A 16 12.04 -9.39 7.88
N THR A 17 11.52 -9.94 8.98
CA THR A 17 10.26 -10.69 8.92
C THR A 17 9.11 -9.72 8.58
N ASP A 18 7.94 -10.26 8.25
CA ASP A 18 6.76 -9.42 7.98
C ASP A 18 6.41 -8.57 9.20
N ASP A 19 6.47 -9.12 10.40
CA ASP A 19 6.20 -8.39 11.63
C ASP A 19 7.25 -7.29 11.87
N GLN A 20 8.52 -7.57 11.61
CA GLN A 20 9.57 -6.57 11.74
C GLN A 20 9.40 -5.44 10.73
N PHE A 21 9.01 -5.77 9.51
CA PHE A 21 8.76 -4.76 8.49
C PHE A 21 7.56 -3.88 8.86
N PHE A 22 6.48 -4.47 9.35
CA PHE A 22 5.33 -3.72 9.83
C PHE A 22 5.74 -2.74 10.94
N GLN A 23 6.51 -3.21 11.92
CA GLN A 23 6.99 -2.35 13.00
C GLN A 23 7.90 -1.24 12.48
N PHE A 24 8.78 -1.55 11.55
CA PHE A 24 9.65 -0.55 10.90
C PHE A 24 8.80 0.56 10.26
N CYS A 25 7.74 0.20 9.54
CA CYS A 25 6.82 1.17 8.95
C CYS A 25 6.08 1.99 10.01
N GLN A 26 5.67 1.35 11.12
CA GLN A 26 4.97 2.07 12.20
C GLN A 26 5.89 3.09 12.91
N GLU A 27 7.16 2.80 13.01
CA GLU A 27 8.15 3.71 13.60
C GLU A 27 8.56 4.84 12.66
N ASN A 28 8.21 4.73 11.37
CA ASN A 28 8.53 5.70 10.32
C ASN A 28 7.25 6.12 9.58
N ARG A 29 6.22 6.48 10.32
CA ARG A 29 4.86 6.72 9.78
C ARG A 29 4.78 7.88 8.80
N ASP A 30 5.76 8.79 8.84
CA ASP A 30 5.82 9.92 7.91
C ASP A 30 6.32 9.52 6.52
N LEU A 31 6.83 8.31 6.39
CA LEU A 31 7.35 7.79 5.13
C LEU A 31 6.37 6.79 4.52
N ARG A 32 6.27 6.80 3.20
CA ARG A 32 5.57 5.77 2.46
C ARG A 32 6.60 4.73 2.04
N ILE A 33 6.49 3.52 2.58
CA ILE A 33 7.49 2.46 2.43
C ILE A 33 6.84 1.23 1.83
N GLU A 34 7.48 0.68 0.79
CA GLU A 34 7.09 -0.61 0.21
C GLU A 34 8.27 -1.55 0.23
N ARG A 35 8.01 -2.84 0.16
CA ARG A 35 9.05 -3.88 0.07
C ARG A 35 8.67 -4.83 -1.07
N ASN A 36 9.63 -5.10 -1.96
CA ASN A 36 9.38 -6.03 -3.03
C ASN A 36 9.63 -7.49 -2.58
N GLN A 37 9.38 -8.44 -3.47
CA GLN A 37 9.51 -9.86 -3.18
C GLN A 37 10.94 -10.30 -2.85
N PHE A 38 11.93 -9.48 -3.20
CA PHE A 38 13.35 -9.75 -2.94
C PHE A 38 13.84 -9.08 -1.65
N GLY A 39 12.96 -8.41 -0.92
CA GLY A 39 13.30 -7.72 0.32
C GLY A 39 13.87 -6.32 0.13
N GLU A 40 13.87 -5.80 -1.09
CA GLU A 40 14.32 -4.42 -1.33
C GLU A 40 13.26 -3.44 -0.84
N ILE A 41 13.71 -2.43 -0.10
CA ILE A 41 12.84 -1.41 0.51
C ILE A 41 12.82 -0.18 -0.39
N SER A 42 11.63 0.27 -0.75
CA SER A 42 11.41 1.51 -1.50
C SER A 42 10.79 2.55 -0.58
N ILE A 43 11.43 3.71 -0.47
CA ILE A 43 10.92 4.84 0.32
C ILE A 43 10.51 5.94 -0.66
N MET A 44 9.21 6.28 -0.63
CA MET A 44 8.63 7.23 -1.58
C MET A 44 8.65 8.65 -1.01
N SER A 45 8.88 9.62 -1.89
CA SER A 45 8.70 11.02 -1.57
C SER A 45 7.23 11.38 -1.49
N PRO A 46 6.86 12.43 -0.75
CA PRO A 46 5.49 12.94 -0.80
C PRO A 46 5.10 13.31 -2.23
N ALA A 47 3.82 13.12 -2.55
CA ALA A 47 3.29 13.51 -3.85
C ALA A 47 3.27 15.04 -3.99
N GLY A 48 3.49 15.53 -5.21
CA GLY A 48 3.22 16.92 -5.53
C GLY A 48 1.74 17.23 -5.36
N SER A 49 1.40 18.51 -5.19
CA SER A 49 0.02 18.90 -4.89
C SER A 49 -0.98 18.49 -5.96
N GLU A 50 -0.60 18.57 -7.23
CA GLU A 50 -1.46 18.17 -8.34
C GLU A 50 -1.74 16.65 -8.30
N THR A 51 -0.72 15.85 -8.11
CA THR A 51 -0.86 14.40 -7.97
C THR A 51 -1.70 14.04 -6.75
N GLY A 52 -1.48 14.72 -5.63
CA GLY A 52 -2.26 14.52 -4.42
C GLY A 52 -3.74 14.85 -4.60
N ASN A 53 -4.05 15.90 -5.38
CA ASN A 53 -5.43 16.25 -5.70
C ASN A 53 -6.11 15.17 -6.55
N ARG A 54 -5.42 14.66 -7.56
CA ARG A 54 -5.93 13.57 -8.40
C ARG A 54 -6.15 12.30 -7.58
N GLU A 55 -5.20 11.97 -6.73
CA GLU A 55 -5.29 10.80 -5.84
C GLU A 55 -6.49 10.91 -4.91
N GLY A 56 -6.69 12.09 -4.31
CA GLY A 56 -7.84 12.34 -3.45
C GLY A 56 -9.17 12.21 -4.19
N ASN A 57 -9.25 12.74 -5.42
CA ASN A 57 -10.47 12.64 -6.23
C ASN A 57 -10.80 11.20 -6.58
N ILE A 58 -9.81 10.42 -6.99
CA ILE A 58 -10.03 9.02 -7.37
C ILE A 58 -10.40 8.18 -6.16
N PHE A 59 -9.70 8.35 -5.05
CA PHE A 59 -10.03 7.68 -3.80
C PHE A 59 -11.44 8.04 -3.34
N GLY A 60 -11.80 9.32 -3.39
CA GLY A 60 -13.13 9.78 -2.99
C GLY A 60 -14.24 9.18 -3.84
N GLN A 61 -14.03 9.07 -5.15
CA GLN A 61 -15.00 8.44 -6.05
C GLN A 61 -15.17 6.96 -5.77
N LEU A 62 -14.06 6.26 -5.55
CA LEU A 62 -14.11 4.83 -5.18
C LEU A 62 -14.83 4.64 -3.85
N TRP A 63 -14.56 5.49 -2.87
CA TRP A 63 -15.23 5.45 -1.57
C TRP A 63 -16.74 5.60 -1.73
N VAL A 64 -17.18 6.61 -2.45
CA VAL A 64 -18.62 6.86 -2.66
C VAL A 64 -19.29 5.70 -3.38
N TRP A 65 -18.63 5.17 -4.42
CA TRP A 65 -19.15 4.00 -5.12
C TRP A 65 -19.29 2.81 -4.19
N SER A 66 -18.26 2.53 -3.40
CA SER A 66 -18.22 1.38 -2.48
C SER A 66 -19.32 1.48 -1.42
N GLU A 67 -19.55 2.66 -0.88
CA GLU A 67 -20.62 2.89 0.11
C GLU A 67 -22.00 2.60 -0.46
N LYS A 68 -22.24 2.95 -1.71
CA LYS A 68 -23.52 2.69 -2.39
C LYS A 68 -23.66 1.23 -2.78
N ASP A 69 -22.57 0.60 -3.23
CA ASP A 69 -22.57 -0.80 -3.66
C ASP A 69 -22.75 -1.75 -2.48
N GLY A 70 -22.05 -1.51 -1.38
CA GLY A 70 -22.21 -2.26 -0.14
C GLY A 70 -21.59 -3.65 -0.11
N THR A 71 -20.89 -4.09 -1.17
CA THR A 71 -20.33 -5.45 -1.25
C THR A 71 -18.87 -5.55 -0.85
N GLY A 72 -18.24 -4.43 -0.53
CA GLY A 72 -16.84 -4.42 -0.16
C GLY A 72 -16.45 -3.18 0.61
N ILE A 73 -15.16 -3.05 0.87
CA ILE A 73 -14.61 -1.92 1.61
C ILE A 73 -13.45 -1.31 0.85
N THR A 74 -13.29 0.01 1.02
CA THR A 74 -12.27 0.82 0.36
C THR A 74 -11.14 1.14 1.34
N PHE A 75 -9.92 1.14 0.84
CA PHE A 75 -8.72 1.40 1.64
C PHE A 75 -8.00 2.63 1.12
N SER A 76 -7.47 3.42 2.05
CA SER A 76 -6.78 4.68 1.76
C SER A 76 -5.42 4.45 1.07
N PRO A 77 -4.84 5.50 0.47
CA PRO A 77 -3.52 5.40 -0.16
C PRO A 77 -2.39 5.01 0.78
N SER A 78 -2.57 5.16 2.10
CA SER A 78 -1.55 4.81 3.08
C SER A 78 -1.62 3.36 3.54
N THR A 79 -2.55 2.58 3.00
CA THR A 79 -2.77 1.20 3.44
C THR A 79 -1.82 0.24 2.73
N GLY A 80 -1.13 -0.59 3.51
CA GLY A 80 -0.26 -1.63 2.98
C GLY A 80 -0.91 -3.00 2.98
N PHE A 81 -0.51 -3.85 2.03
CA PHE A 81 -0.96 -5.24 1.91
C PHE A 81 0.24 -6.13 1.68
N THR A 82 0.25 -7.30 2.32
CA THR A 82 1.27 -8.33 2.08
C THR A 82 0.75 -9.29 1.02
N LEU A 83 1.46 -9.36 -0.11
CA LEU A 83 1.08 -10.21 -1.23
C LEU A 83 1.69 -11.61 -1.09
N SER A 84 1.18 -12.57 -1.85
CA SER A 84 1.64 -13.96 -1.80
C SER A 84 3.12 -14.13 -2.19
N THR A 85 3.67 -13.17 -2.95
CA THR A 85 5.09 -13.16 -3.33
C THR A 85 6.00 -12.72 -2.19
N GLY A 86 5.45 -12.22 -1.08
CA GLY A 86 6.19 -11.62 0.02
C GLY A 86 6.37 -10.11 -0.12
N ALA A 87 5.93 -9.52 -1.23
CA ALA A 87 5.97 -8.08 -1.40
C ALA A 87 4.91 -7.41 -0.54
N GLU A 88 5.23 -6.24 0.02
CA GLU A 88 4.26 -5.36 0.67
C GLU A 88 4.10 -4.12 -0.21
N ARG A 89 2.86 -3.87 -0.63
CA ARG A 89 2.51 -2.77 -1.52
C ARG A 89 1.45 -1.87 -0.91
N SER A 90 1.53 -0.60 -1.26
CA SER A 90 0.59 0.43 -0.80
C SER A 90 0.06 1.17 -2.03
N PRO A 91 -1.00 0.66 -2.67
CA PRO A 91 -1.59 1.30 -3.85
C PRO A 91 -2.26 2.62 -3.50
N ASP A 92 -2.55 3.44 -4.52
CA ASP A 92 -3.17 4.76 -4.32
C ASP A 92 -4.64 4.65 -3.90
N ALA A 93 -5.30 3.56 -4.23
CA ALA A 93 -6.59 3.17 -3.68
C ALA A 93 -6.76 1.67 -3.86
N ALA A 94 -7.52 1.05 -2.97
CA ALA A 94 -7.79 -0.38 -3.03
C ALA A 94 -9.20 -0.68 -2.56
N TRP A 95 -9.77 -1.78 -3.07
CA TRP A 95 -11.08 -2.26 -2.68
C TRP A 95 -11.04 -3.77 -2.56
N ILE A 96 -11.66 -4.29 -1.51
CA ILE A 96 -11.72 -5.73 -1.23
C ILE A 96 -13.16 -6.12 -0.98
N LYS A 97 -13.59 -7.24 -1.57
CA LYS A 97 -14.90 -7.82 -1.28
C LYS A 97 -15.01 -8.13 0.20
N LEU A 98 -16.13 -7.77 0.78
CA LEU A 98 -16.36 -7.91 2.22
C LEU A 98 -16.22 -9.36 2.67
N GLU A 99 -16.70 -10.33 1.90
CA GLU A 99 -16.57 -11.75 2.24
C GLU A 99 -15.12 -12.21 2.34
N ARG A 100 -14.24 -11.69 1.50
CA ARG A 100 -12.81 -12.02 1.55
C ARG A 100 -12.14 -11.35 2.74
N TRP A 101 -12.47 -10.09 2.98
CA TRP A 101 -11.95 -9.35 4.13
C TRP A 101 -12.34 -10.03 5.44
N ASN A 102 -13.58 -10.48 5.55
CA ASN A 102 -14.08 -11.12 6.77
C ASN A 102 -13.48 -12.50 7.04
N GLN A 103 -12.82 -13.11 6.07
CA GLN A 103 -12.08 -14.37 6.28
C GLN A 103 -10.76 -14.15 7.00
N LEU A 104 -10.26 -12.91 7.05
CA LEU A 104 -9.03 -12.57 7.76
C LEU A 104 -9.30 -12.50 9.25
N THR A 105 -8.29 -12.91 10.04
CA THR A 105 -8.36 -12.76 11.49
C THR A 105 -8.24 -11.28 11.88
N PRO A 106 -8.75 -10.89 13.07
CA PRO A 106 -8.56 -9.52 13.55
C PRO A 106 -7.09 -9.10 13.60
N LYS A 107 -6.20 -10.02 13.94
CA LYS A 107 -4.76 -9.75 13.97
C LYS A 107 -4.22 -9.44 12.57
N GLN A 108 -4.64 -10.21 11.56
CA GLN A 108 -4.25 -9.97 10.17
C GLN A 108 -4.78 -8.64 9.66
N GLN A 109 -5.99 -8.28 10.02
CA GLN A 109 -6.62 -7.02 9.61
C GLN A 109 -5.91 -5.78 10.18
N LYS A 110 -5.30 -5.91 11.34
CA LYS A 110 -4.61 -4.79 12.01
C LYS A 110 -3.22 -4.51 11.45
N LYS A 111 -2.63 -5.43 10.73
CA LYS A 111 -1.30 -5.29 10.13
C LYS A 111 -1.43 -5.05 8.63
N PHE A 112 -0.37 -5.33 7.87
CA PHE A 112 -0.48 -5.36 6.41
C PHE A 112 -1.17 -6.66 6.04
N ALA A 113 -2.47 -6.57 5.80
CA ALA A 113 -3.30 -7.74 5.60
C ALA A 113 -2.76 -8.63 4.49
N PRO A 114 -2.67 -9.96 4.71
CA PRO A 114 -2.14 -10.90 3.72
C PRO A 114 -3.21 -11.23 2.66
N ILE A 115 -3.52 -10.25 1.84
CA ILE A 115 -4.57 -10.36 0.82
C ILE A 115 -4.21 -9.47 -0.36
N CYS A 116 -4.45 -9.98 -1.57
CA CYS A 116 -4.39 -9.15 -2.77
C CYS A 116 -5.77 -8.51 -2.96
N PRO A 117 -5.86 -7.17 -2.98
CA PRO A 117 -7.15 -6.51 -3.21
C PRO A 117 -7.79 -6.93 -4.54
N ASP A 118 -9.12 -6.93 -4.58
CA ASP A 118 -9.87 -7.24 -5.80
C ASP A 118 -9.73 -6.14 -6.85
N PHE A 119 -9.52 -4.91 -6.40
CA PHE A 119 -9.35 -3.77 -7.29
C PHE A 119 -8.34 -2.80 -6.66
N VAL A 120 -7.40 -2.32 -7.47
CA VAL A 120 -6.43 -1.31 -7.04
C VAL A 120 -6.33 -0.22 -8.10
N ILE A 121 -5.99 0.97 -7.64
CA ILE A 121 -5.66 2.09 -8.51
C ILE A 121 -4.23 2.51 -8.17
N LYS A 122 -3.42 2.65 -9.20
CA LYS A 122 -2.08 3.20 -9.09
C LYS A 122 -1.99 4.37 -10.06
N LEU A 123 -1.83 5.58 -9.52
CA LEU A 123 -1.64 6.76 -10.35
C LEU A 123 -0.20 6.84 -10.82
N ARG A 124 -0.04 7.06 -12.11
CA ARG A 124 1.25 7.34 -12.67
C ARG A 124 1.61 8.81 -12.43
N SER A 125 2.78 9.04 -11.84
CA SER A 125 3.36 10.39 -11.73
C SER A 125 4.40 10.58 -12.82
N ASP A 126 4.85 11.85 -13.00
CA ASP A 126 5.88 12.17 -13.99
C ASP A 126 7.20 11.45 -13.72
N SER A 127 7.43 11.01 -12.49
CA SER A 127 8.63 10.29 -12.10
C SER A 127 8.55 8.78 -12.33
N ASP A 128 7.38 8.24 -12.65
CA ASP A 128 7.19 6.80 -12.84
C ASP A 128 7.67 6.35 -14.22
N ASN A 129 8.34 5.20 -14.24
CA ASN A 129 8.66 4.50 -15.48
C ASN A 129 7.53 3.53 -15.82
N LEU A 130 7.26 3.43 -17.12
CA LEU A 130 6.32 2.43 -17.62
C LEU A 130 7.00 1.10 -17.88
#